data_6fe4c552ae0c1174330364e89cc71b38
#
_entry.id   6fe4c552ae0c1174330364e89cc71b38
#
_cell.length_a   1.000
_cell.length_b   1.000
_cell.length_c   1.000
_cell.angle_alpha   90.00
_cell.angle_beta   90.00
_cell.angle_gamma   90.00
#
_symmetry.space_group_name_H-M   'P 1'
#
loop_
_entity.id
_entity.type
_entity.pdbx_description
1 polymer ?
#
loop_
_entity_poly.entity_id
_entity_poly.type
_entity_poly.pdbx_seq_one_letter_code
_entity_poly.pdbx_strand_id
1 'polypeptide(L)'
;FCILLCFNTIGCEKMEANLINAGALAYLGDSVYEVEIRNYLVLKGINNANKLQKEAVKYVSAYAQAGILEKLINEGMLNEDELYTVGRARNYKPNSKPKHTDIVTYKKATALEALFGMLYINKDTNRIKELIKSITME
;
A
#
# COMPACT_ATOMS: atom_id res chain seq x y z
N PHE A 1 7.22 0.85 -29.62
CA PHE A 1 8.52 0.16 -29.60
C PHE A 1 9.57 0.90 -28.77
N CYS A 2 9.60 2.23 -28.81
CA CYS A 2 10.51 3.02 -27.98
C CYS A 2 10.17 2.99 -26.49
N ILE A 3 8.92 2.77 -26.12
CA ILE A 3 8.47 2.70 -24.73
C ILE A 3 9.00 1.44 -24.04
N LEU A 4 9.08 0.32 -24.76
CA LEU A 4 9.61 -0.93 -24.24
C LEU A 4 11.13 -0.91 -24.00
N LEU A 5 11.86 -0.08 -24.76
CA LEU A 5 13.31 0.06 -24.60
C LEU A 5 13.70 0.96 -23.42
N CYS A 6 12.83 1.91 -23.03
CA CYS A 6 13.08 2.73 -21.83
C CYS A 6 12.88 1.97 -20.52
N PHE A 7 12.07 0.92 -20.53
CA PHE A 7 11.86 0.08 -19.32
C PHE A 7 13.03 -0.80 -18.95
N ASN A 8 14.00 -0.96 -19.86
CA ASN A 8 15.18 -1.81 -19.63
C ASN A 8 16.46 -1.04 -19.27
N THR A 9 16.41 0.28 -19.16
CA THR A 9 17.57 1.05 -18.70
C THR A 9 17.57 1.12 -17.16
N ILE A 10 18.44 0.34 -16.60
CA ILE A 10 18.80 0.28 -15.19
C ILE A 10 19.16 1.70 -14.71
N GLY A 11 18.32 2.34 -13.96
CA GLY A 11 18.59 3.67 -13.42
C GLY A 11 17.42 4.64 -13.47
N CYS A 12 16.49 4.47 -14.40
CA CYS A 12 15.26 5.26 -14.47
C CYS A 12 14.26 4.86 -13.37
N GLU A 13 14.28 3.63 -12.91
CA GLU A 13 13.24 3.07 -12.05
C GLU A 13 13.26 3.61 -10.61
N LYS A 14 14.44 3.85 -10.04
CA LYS A 14 14.55 4.36 -8.66
C LYS A 14 14.19 5.83 -8.50
N MET A 15 14.35 6.63 -9.53
CA MET A 15 13.97 8.05 -9.50
C MET A 15 12.46 8.24 -9.70
N GLU A 16 11.81 7.31 -10.39
CA GLU A 16 10.40 7.47 -10.77
C GLU A 16 9.44 7.47 -9.59
N ALA A 17 9.65 6.60 -8.58
CA ALA A 17 8.74 6.52 -7.43
C ALA A 17 8.66 7.84 -6.65
N ASN A 18 9.79 8.53 -6.46
CA ASN A 18 9.82 9.80 -5.76
C ASN A 18 9.22 10.96 -6.57
N LEU A 19 9.15 10.81 -7.88
CA LEU A 19 8.56 11.80 -8.79
C LEU A 19 7.06 11.56 -9.03
N ILE A 20 6.56 10.37 -8.69
CA ILE A 20 5.15 10.04 -8.88
C ILE A 20 4.31 10.73 -7.79
N ASN A 21 3.19 11.30 -8.20
CA ASN A 21 2.23 11.90 -7.30
C ASN A 21 1.79 10.88 -6.23
N ALA A 22 1.71 11.32 -4.98
CA ALA A 22 1.36 10.44 -3.87
C ALA A 22 -0.02 9.80 -4.04
N GLY A 23 -0.99 10.52 -4.61
CA GLY A 23 -2.30 9.97 -4.92
C GLY A 23 -2.26 8.87 -5.97
N ALA A 24 -1.38 9.00 -6.97
CA ALA A 24 -1.18 7.97 -7.99
C ALA A 24 -0.50 6.73 -7.39
N LEU A 25 0.48 6.90 -6.51
CA LEU A 25 1.07 5.79 -5.78
C LEU A 25 0.03 5.05 -4.93
N ALA A 26 -0.84 5.79 -4.24
CA ALA A 26 -1.90 5.20 -3.45
C ALA A 26 -2.91 4.44 -4.32
N TYR A 27 -3.26 4.98 -5.47
CA TYR A 27 -4.14 4.33 -6.43
C TYR A 27 -3.59 2.96 -6.87
N LEU A 28 -2.31 2.92 -7.22
CA LEU A 28 -1.64 1.67 -7.57
C LEU A 28 -1.53 0.76 -6.35
N GLY A 29 -1.12 1.31 -5.23
CA GLY A 29 -0.89 0.57 -3.99
C GLY A 29 -2.13 -0.08 -3.42
N ASP A 30 -3.30 0.51 -3.62
CA ASP A 30 -4.57 -0.10 -3.26
C ASP A 30 -4.72 -1.49 -3.92
N SER A 31 -4.44 -1.59 -5.22
CA SER A 31 -4.48 -2.86 -5.94
C SER A 31 -3.42 -3.84 -5.45
N VAL A 32 -2.19 -3.35 -5.22
CA VAL A 32 -1.08 -4.19 -4.74
C VAL A 32 -1.39 -4.76 -3.36
N TYR A 33 -1.81 -3.92 -2.44
CA TYR A 33 -2.17 -4.31 -1.09
C TYR A 33 -3.31 -5.32 -1.10
N GLU A 34 -4.35 -5.04 -1.87
CA GLU A 34 -5.52 -5.89 -1.92
C GLU A 34 -5.21 -7.28 -2.50
N VAL A 35 -4.42 -7.37 -3.56
CA VAL A 35 -4.05 -8.68 -4.12
C VAL A 35 -3.23 -9.51 -3.13
N GLU A 36 -2.33 -8.88 -2.38
CA GLU A 36 -1.54 -9.58 -1.38
C GLU A 36 -2.41 -10.11 -0.22
N ILE A 37 -3.36 -9.31 0.26
CA ILE A 37 -4.30 -9.74 1.30
C ILE A 37 -5.20 -10.88 0.79
N ARG A 38 -5.75 -10.75 -0.41
CA ARG A 38 -6.58 -11.81 -1.00
C ARG A 38 -5.78 -13.10 -1.20
N ASN A 39 -4.55 -13.00 -1.67
CA ASN A 39 -3.66 -14.14 -1.81
C ASN A 39 -3.44 -14.85 -0.46
N TYR A 40 -3.14 -14.07 0.58
CA TYR A 40 -2.98 -14.62 1.93
C TYR A 40 -4.22 -15.38 2.39
N LEU A 41 -5.40 -14.80 2.22
CA LEU A 41 -6.66 -15.41 2.67
C LEU A 41 -7.01 -16.69 1.88
N VAL A 42 -6.77 -16.69 0.57
CA VAL A 42 -6.98 -17.88 -0.26
C VAL A 42 -6.03 -19.02 0.14
N LEU A 43 -4.75 -18.70 0.34
CA LEU A 43 -3.75 -19.67 0.75
C LEU A 43 -4.00 -20.19 2.18
N LYS A 44 -4.67 -19.41 3.01
CA LYS A 44 -5.08 -19.84 4.36
C LYS A 44 -6.17 -20.92 4.33
N GLY A 45 -6.77 -21.16 3.16
CA GLY A 45 -7.76 -22.22 2.97
C GLY A 45 -9.21 -21.76 2.96
N ILE A 46 -9.44 -20.44 2.96
CA ILE A 46 -10.81 -19.92 2.83
C ILE A 46 -11.22 -20.00 1.37
N ASN A 47 -12.25 -20.79 1.09
CA ASN A 47 -12.70 -21.07 -0.28
C ASN A 47 -14.13 -20.60 -0.59
N ASN A 48 -14.69 -19.76 0.26
CA ASN A 48 -16.03 -19.20 0.07
C ASN A 48 -15.91 -17.69 -0.11
N ALA A 49 -16.44 -17.16 -1.21
CA ALA A 49 -16.30 -15.75 -1.58
C ALA A 49 -16.84 -14.79 -0.50
N ASN A 50 -17.96 -15.13 0.13
CA ASN A 50 -18.53 -14.29 1.19
C ASN A 50 -17.64 -14.25 2.44
N LYS A 51 -17.04 -15.37 2.81
CA LYS A 51 -16.10 -15.44 3.94
C LYS A 51 -14.81 -14.70 3.60
N LEU A 52 -14.31 -14.85 2.38
CA LEU A 52 -13.13 -14.11 1.91
C LEU A 52 -13.36 -12.61 2.04
N GLN A 53 -14.50 -12.11 1.60
CA GLN A 53 -14.82 -10.68 1.68
C GLN A 53 -14.88 -10.20 3.13
N LYS A 54 -15.52 -10.95 4.02
CA LYS A 54 -15.60 -10.60 5.44
C LYS A 54 -14.23 -10.55 6.11
N GLU A 55 -13.37 -11.51 5.80
CA GLU A 55 -12.01 -11.52 6.35
C GLU A 55 -11.16 -10.41 5.75
N ALA A 56 -11.30 -10.15 4.44
CA ALA A 56 -10.55 -9.10 3.76
C ALA A 56 -10.81 -7.71 4.35
N VAL A 57 -12.06 -7.40 4.71
CA VAL A 57 -12.43 -6.10 5.29
C VAL A 57 -11.63 -5.78 6.55
N LYS A 58 -11.23 -6.78 7.31
CA LYS A 58 -10.40 -6.61 8.51
C LYS A 58 -9.00 -6.03 8.20
N TYR A 59 -8.58 -6.09 6.96
CA TYR A 59 -7.29 -5.58 6.48
C TYR A 59 -7.43 -4.41 5.52
N VAL A 60 -8.50 -4.36 4.71
CA VAL A 60 -8.61 -3.41 3.60
C VAL A 60 -9.55 -2.23 3.86
N SER A 61 -10.33 -2.24 4.94
CA SER A 61 -11.13 -1.07 5.29
C SER A 61 -10.23 0.10 5.67
N ALA A 62 -10.73 1.32 5.49
CA ALA A 62 -9.93 2.52 5.81
C ALA A 62 -9.49 2.53 7.28
N TYR A 63 -10.35 2.12 8.21
CA TYR A 63 -10.00 2.03 9.62
C TYR A 63 -8.92 0.98 9.89
N ALA A 64 -9.02 -0.18 9.23
CA ALA A 64 -8.03 -1.23 9.36
C ALA A 64 -6.68 -0.77 8.83
N GLN A 65 -6.65 -0.17 7.65
CA GLN A 65 -5.42 0.34 7.04
C GLN A 65 -4.77 1.43 7.90
N ALA A 66 -5.56 2.35 8.45
CA ALA A 66 -5.05 3.40 9.33
C ALA A 66 -4.40 2.81 10.59
N GLY A 67 -5.04 1.84 11.23
CA GLY A 67 -4.51 1.15 12.40
C GLY A 67 -3.24 0.35 12.09
N ILE A 68 -3.21 -0.32 10.95
CA ILE A 68 -2.04 -1.07 10.47
C ILE A 68 -0.85 -0.13 10.27
N LEU A 69 -1.07 1.01 9.62
CA LEU A 69 0.01 2.00 9.42
C LEU A 69 0.56 2.49 10.75
N GLU A 70 -0.30 2.85 11.69
CA GLU A 70 0.12 3.30 13.02
C GLU A 70 0.96 2.25 13.73
N LYS A 71 0.54 1.00 13.66
CA LYS A 71 1.28 -0.12 14.27
C LYS A 71 2.67 -0.25 13.63
N LEU A 72 2.75 -0.22 12.31
CA LEU A 72 4.03 -0.30 11.60
C LEU A 72 4.99 0.83 12.00
N ILE A 73 4.47 2.05 12.13
CA ILE A 73 5.27 3.22 12.53
C ILE A 73 5.71 3.08 13.99
N ASN A 74 4.79 2.75 14.88
CA ASN A 74 5.08 2.66 16.32
C ASN A 74 6.07 1.55 16.67
N GLU A 75 6.06 0.46 15.91
CA GLU A 75 6.99 -0.65 16.07
C GLU A 75 8.35 -0.41 15.36
N GLY A 76 8.51 0.74 14.72
CA GLY A 76 9.76 1.08 14.04
C GLY A 76 10.06 0.19 12.83
N MET A 77 9.04 -0.35 12.16
CA MET A 77 9.21 -1.30 11.07
C MET A 77 9.48 -0.66 9.72
N LEU A 78 9.27 0.65 9.59
CA LEU A 78 9.45 1.35 8.32
C LEU A 78 10.81 2.04 8.27
N ASN A 79 11.50 1.91 7.14
CA ASN A 79 12.77 2.61 6.91
C ASN A 79 12.52 4.07 6.50
N GLU A 80 13.61 4.84 6.29
CA GLU A 80 13.53 6.27 5.96
C GLU A 80 12.79 6.55 4.66
N ASP A 81 13.04 5.77 3.61
CA ASP A 81 12.37 5.93 2.31
C ASP A 81 10.87 5.65 2.42
N GLU A 82 10.52 4.63 3.17
CA GLU A 82 9.13 4.26 3.44
C GLU A 82 8.41 5.35 4.24
N LEU A 83 9.05 5.85 5.29
CA LEU A 83 8.52 6.96 6.09
C LEU A 83 8.38 8.24 5.28
N TYR A 84 9.31 8.51 4.37
CA TYR A 84 9.22 9.67 3.47
C TYR A 84 7.98 9.58 2.57
N THR A 85 7.73 8.42 1.96
CA THR A 85 6.56 8.20 1.11
C THR A 85 5.27 8.31 1.91
N VAL A 86 5.22 7.72 3.10
CA VAL A 86 4.08 7.81 4.01
C VAL A 86 3.79 9.28 4.37
N GLY A 87 4.83 10.04 4.72
CA GLY A 87 4.69 11.46 5.06
C GLY A 87 4.15 12.28 3.90
N ARG A 88 4.66 12.05 2.71
CA ARG A 88 4.21 12.71 1.48
C ARG A 88 2.74 12.43 1.19
N ALA A 89 2.32 11.18 1.35
CA ALA A 89 0.94 10.76 1.11
C ALA A 89 -0.03 11.31 2.16
N ARG A 90 0.39 11.40 3.42
CA ARG A 90 -0.43 11.99 4.50
C ARG A 90 -0.67 13.49 4.28
N ASN A 91 0.24 14.16 3.61
CA ASN A 91 0.11 15.58 3.29
C ASN A 91 -0.59 15.83 1.95
N TYR A 92 -0.88 14.78 1.19
CA TYR A 92 -1.58 14.89 -0.08
C TYR A 92 -3.01 15.35 0.13
N LYS A 93 -3.46 16.33 -0.70
CA LYS A 93 -4.82 16.87 -0.66
C LYS A 93 -5.62 16.28 -1.81
N PRO A 94 -6.56 15.36 -1.54
CA PRO A 94 -7.40 14.80 -2.60
C PRO A 94 -8.41 15.83 -3.10
N ASN A 95 -8.82 15.69 -4.35
CA ASN A 95 -9.84 16.56 -4.96
C ASN A 95 -11.25 16.33 -4.39
N SER A 96 -11.49 15.17 -3.77
CA SER A 96 -12.76 14.82 -3.16
C SER A 96 -12.54 14.10 -1.83
N LYS A 97 -13.45 14.36 -0.88
CA LYS A 97 -13.43 13.67 0.43
C LYS A 97 -14.36 12.46 0.40
N PRO A 98 -13.98 11.33 1.00
CA PRO A 98 -14.91 10.22 1.18
C PRO A 98 -16.04 10.64 2.13
N LYS A 99 -17.26 10.21 1.83
CA LYS A 99 -18.46 10.67 2.56
C LYS A 99 -18.61 10.09 3.96
N HIS A 100 -17.95 8.94 4.26
CA HIS A 100 -18.21 8.16 5.47
C HIS A 100 -16.97 7.88 6.30
N THR A 101 -15.82 8.48 5.97
CA THR A 101 -14.57 8.30 6.68
C THR A 101 -14.03 9.66 7.10
N ASP A 102 -13.54 9.78 8.34
CA ASP A 102 -12.91 11.03 8.76
C ASP A 102 -11.61 11.26 8.00
N ILE A 103 -11.19 12.52 7.89
CA ILE A 103 -10.06 12.91 7.07
C ILE A 103 -8.73 12.32 7.58
N VAL A 104 -8.57 12.16 8.89
CA VAL A 104 -7.34 11.61 9.47
C VAL A 104 -7.19 10.14 9.11
N THR A 105 -8.26 9.36 9.29
CA THR A 105 -8.29 7.94 8.91
C THR A 105 -8.06 7.77 7.42
N TYR A 106 -8.71 8.58 6.60
CA TYR A 106 -8.54 8.56 5.15
C TYR A 106 -7.09 8.80 4.74
N LYS A 107 -6.44 9.81 5.32
CA LYS A 107 -5.04 10.13 5.01
C LYS A 107 -4.08 9.02 5.42
N LYS A 108 -4.33 8.38 6.53
CA LYS A 108 -3.52 7.24 6.99
C LYS A 108 -3.69 6.02 6.06
N ALA A 109 -4.92 5.73 5.67
CA ALA A 109 -5.19 4.65 4.72
C ALA A 109 -4.51 4.92 3.37
N THR A 110 -4.62 6.13 2.87
CA THR A 110 -3.96 6.57 1.63
C THR A 110 -2.44 6.43 1.75
N ALA A 111 -1.87 6.75 2.90
CA ALA A 111 -0.43 6.64 3.13
C ALA A 111 0.04 5.18 3.10
N LEU A 112 -0.73 4.25 3.68
CA LEU A 112 -0.41 2.82 3.60
C LEU A 112 -0.45 2.32 2.15
N GLU A 113 -1.47 2.72 1.41
CA GLU A 113 -1.58 2.37 -0.01
C GLU A 113 -0.40 2.93 -0.82
N ALA A 114 -0.03 4.19 -0.59
CA ALA A 114 1.11 4.81 -1.27
C ALA A 114 2.42 4.08 -0.98
N LEU A 115 2.60 3.61 0.24
CA LEU A 115 3.76 2.79 0.62
C LEU A 115 3.85 1.54 -0.27
N PHE A 116 2.77 0.80 -0.40
CA PHE A 116 2.74 -0.40 -1.25
C PHE A 116 2.90 -0.06 -2.73
N GLY A 117 2.37 1.07 -3.18
CA GLY A 117 2.57 1.56 -4.54
C GLY A 117 4.03 1.87 -4.84
N MET A 118 4.71 2.54 -3.92
CA MET A 118 6.13 2.84 -4.04
C MET A 118 6.97 1.57 -4.11
N LEU A 119 6.70 0.61 -3.22
CA LEU A 119 7.43 -0.66 -3.21
C LEU A 119 7.21 -1.45 -4.51
N TYR A 120 6.00 -1.41 -5.06
CA TYR A 120 5.70 -2.07 -6.32
C TYR A 120 6.45 -1.42 -7.49
N ILE A 121 6.47 -0.09 -7.58
CA ILE A 121 7.21 0.64 -8.62
C ILE A 121 8.70 0.33 -8.53
N ASN A 122 9.24 0.22 -7.32
CA ASN A 122 10.65 -0.11 -7.09
C ASN A 122 10.95 -1.61 -7.27
N LYS A 123 9.95 -2.41 -7.61
CA LYS A 123 10.07 -3.88 -7.77
C LYS A 123 10.59 -4.58 -6.52
N ASP A 124 10.28 -4.02 -5.36
CA ASP A 124 10.71 -4.56 -4.08
C ASP A 124 9.70 -5.59 -3.54
N THR A 125 9.57 -6.67 -4.28
CA THR A 125 8.63 -7.75 -4.00
C THR A 125 8.87 -8.39 -2.63
N ASN A 126 10.15 -8.56 -2.27
CA ASN A 126 10.51 -9.15 -0.98
C ASN A 126 10.03 -8.29 0.19
N ARG A 127 10.19 -6.97 0.07
CA ARG A 127 9.74 -6.05 1.12
C ARG A 127 8.22 -6.03 1.24
N ILE A 128 7.51 -6.07 0.11
CA ILE A 128 6.05 -6.19 0.10
C ILE A 128 5.62 -7.43 0.91
N LYS A 129 6.23 -8.58 0.62
CA LYS A 129 5.91 -9.83 1.32
C LYS A 129 6.27 -9.79 2.81
N GLU A 130 7.37 -9.16 3.16
CA GLU A 130 7.78 -8.93 4.55
C GLU A 130 6.74 -8.13 5.32
N LEU A 131 6.29 -7.01 4.76
CA LEU A 131 5.28 -6.17 5.39
C LEU A 131 3.93 -6.88 5.50
N ILE A 132 3.51 -7.57 4.46
CA ILE A 132 2.27 -8.35 4.48
C ILE A 132 2.33 -9.44 5.54
N LYS A 133 3.45 -10.14 5.65
CA LYS A 133 3.65 -11.15 6.69
C LYS A 133 3.50 -10.53 8.08
N SER A 134 4.12 -9.38 8.31
CA SER A 134 4.01 -8.67 9.58
C SER A 134 2.57 -8.22 9.88
N ILE A 135 1.85 -7.77 8.85
CA ILE A 135 0.46 -7.31 8.98
C ILE A 135 -0.50 -8.47 9.30
N THR A 136 -0.25 -9.63 8.71
CA THR A 136 -1.14 -10.80 8.82
C THR A 136 -0.76 -11.76 9.94
N MET A 137 0.42 -11.64 10.52
CA MET A 137 0.82 -12.42 11.70
C MET A 137 0.35 -11.74 12.96
N GLU A 138 -0.58 -12.40 13.65
CA GLU A 138 -0.94 -12.04 15.01
C GLU A 138 -0.09 -12.82 16.01
#